data_3825fb933a245d3c30b1e23427bdff5e
#
_entry.id   3825fb933a245d3c30b1e23427bdff5e
#
_cell.length_a   1.000
_cell.length_b   1.000
_cell.length_c   1.000
_cell.angle_alpha   90.00
_cell.angle_beta   90.00
_cell.angle_gamma   90.00
#
_symmetry.space_group_name_H-M   'P 1'
#
loop_
_entity.id
_entity.type
_entity.pdbx_description
1 polymer ?
#
loop_
_entity_poly.entity_id
_entity_poly.type
_entity_poly.pdbx_seq_one_letter_code
_entity_poly.pdbx_strand_id
1 'polypeptide(L)'
;LPHKVCYKTYPEDNRRYADSDPVLNSVKLSHNMKIFSKKIDMRYIINRYNILVTSCATSTLGWLAMSEKPIVFINDKNNNPLTNSAYDSISKGMFVFSANDENFHLNLRVFLSKPVEVIEELWKEKKLIRNEMIREFFTAYSGGAGKKASKIILKEYL
;
A
#
# COMPACT_ATOMS: atom_id res chain seq x y z
N LEU A 1 3.35 10.53 -15.88
CA LEU A 1 4.29 10.37 -14.78
C LEU A 1 5.69 10.12 -15.32
N PRO A 2 6.75 10.69 -14.73
CA PRO A 2 8.14 10.46 -15.16
C PRO A 2 8.66 9.07 -14.76
N HIS A 3 8.00 8.39 -13.84
CA HIS A 3 8.41 7.10 -13.31
C HIS A 3 7.81 5.94 -14.10
N LYS A 4 8.54 4.82 -14.14
CA LYS A 4 7.99 3.55 -14.63
C LYS A 4 7.07 2.96 -13.57
N VAL A 5 5.86 2.61 -13.96
CA VAL A 5 4.84 2.06 -13.06
C VAL A 5 4.66 0.57 -13.35
N CYS A 6 4.61 -0.24 -12.29
CA CYS A 6 4.31 -1.65 -12.38
C CYS A 6 2.95 -1.93 -11.75
N TYR A 7 1.99 -2.37 -12.54
CA TYR A 7 0.67 -2.76 -12.08
C TYR A 7 0.65 -4.24 -11.73
N LYS A 8 0.45 -4.54 -10.46
CA LYS A 8 0.36 -5.91 -9.94
C LYS A 8 -1.11 -6.30 -9.82
N THR A 9 -1.53 -7.27 -10.64
CA THR A 9 -2.86 -7.86 -10.51
C THR A 9 -2.93 -8.80 -9.31
N TYR A 10 -4.12 -8.94 -8.74
CA TYR A 10 -4.38 -9.98 -7.76
C TYR A 10 -4.34 -11.36 -8.45
N PRO A 11 -3.76 -12.41 -7.83
CA PRO A 11 -3.60 -13.70 -8.50
C PRO A 11 -4.90 -14.37 -8.97
N GLU A 12 -6.02 -14.02 -8.35
CA GLU A 12 -7.34 -14.60 -8.65
C GLU A 12 -8.20 -13.75 -9.59
N ASP A 13 -7.84 -12.48 -9.83
CA ASP A 13 -8.64 -11.56 -10.66
C ASP A 13 -8.79 -12.01 -12.11
N ASN A 14 -7.83 -12.80 -12.61
CA ASN A 14 -7.88 -13.37 -13.95
C ASN A 14 -9.09 -14.31 -14.20
N ARG A 15 -9.78 -14.73 -13.15
CA ARG A 15 -10.94 -15.63 -13.27
C ARG A 15 -12.28 -14.90 -13.34
N ARG A 16 -12.36 -13.68 -12.79
CA ARG A 16 -13.62 -12.95 -12.64
C ARG A 16 -13.83 -11.85 -13.67
N TYR A 17 -12.75 -11.26 -14.21
CA TYR A 17 -12.82 -10.03 -15.00
C TYR A 17 -11.91 -10.04 -16.23
N ALA A 18 -11.54 -11.22 -16.74
CA ALA A 18 -10.57 -11.35 -17.84
C ALA A 18 -10.95 -10.55 -19.10
N ASP A 19 -12.23 -10.37 -19.34
CA ASP A 19 -12.73 -9.79 -20.60
C ASP A 19 -13.10 -8.29 -20.50
N SER A 20 -13.15 -7.70 -19.30
CA SER A 20 -13.69 -6.34 -19.11
C SER A 20 -13.01 -5.48 -18.05
N ASP A 21 -11.78 -5.79 -17.62
CA ASP A 21 -11.08 -4.97 -16.63
C ASP A 21 -10.58 -3.66 -17.27
N PRO A 22 -11.26 -2.51 -17.00
CA PRO A 22 -10.89 -1.22 -17.59
C PRO A 22 -9.51 -0.75 -17.15
N VAL A 23 -9.05 -1.15 -15.97
CA VAL A 23 -7.72 -0.80 -15.45
C VAL A 23 -6.65 -1.52 -16.24
N LEU A 24 -6.79 -2.83 -16.49
CA LEU A 24 -5.86 -3.58 -17.33
C LEU A 24 -5.77 -3.01 -18.75
N ASN A 25 -6.89 -2.60 -19.33
CA ASN A 25 -6.91 -1.98 -20.65
C ASN A 25 -6.17 -0.64 -20.64
N SER A 26 -6.39 0.20 -19.64
CA SER A 26 -5.69 1.48 -19.47
C SER A 26 -4.18 1.28 -19.29
N VAL A 27 -3.77 0.27 -18.52
CA VAL A 27 -2.35 -0.08 -18.32
C VAL A 27 -1.69 -0.52 -19.63
N LYS A 28 -2.38 -1.36 -20.43
CA LYS A 28 -1.87 -1.81 -21.74
C LYS A 28 -1.66 -0.67 -22.73
N LEU A 29 -2.47 0.38 -22.65
CA LEU A 29 -2.36 1.57 -23.50
C LEU A 29 -1.32 2.58 -23.01
N SER A 30 -0.79 2.42 -21.81
CA SER A 30 0.15 3.36 -21.20
C SER A 30 1.59 3.05 -21.55
N HIS A 31 2.35 4.04 -22.01
CA HIS A 31 3.76 3.86 -22.39
C HIS A 31 4.71 3.59 -21.21
N ASN A 32 4.37 4.09 -20.01
CA ASN A 32 5.20 4.01 -18.82
C ASN A 32 4.69 2.99 -17.79
N MET A 33 3.64 2.23 -18.12
CA MET A 33 3.08 1.21 -17.24
C MET A 33 3.36 -0.19 -17.77
N LYS A 34 3.61 -1.13 -16.86
CA LYS A 34 3.80 -2.55 -17.17
C LYS A 34 2.93 -3.40 -16.25
N ILE A 35 2.33 -4.44 -16.80
CA ILE A 35 1.60 -5.44 -16.01
C ILE A 35 2.59 -6.46 -15.46
N PHE A 36 2.50 -6.72 -14.17
CA PHE A 36 3.20 -7.82 -13.52
C PHE A 36 2.31 -9.06 -13.56
N SER A 37 2.52 -9.90 -14.58
CA SER A 37 1.69 -11.08 -14.86
C SER A 37 2.04 -12.33 -14.04
N LYS A 38 3.18 -12.33 -13.33
CA LYS A 38 3.58 -13.50 -12.54
C LYS A 38 2.71 -13.63 -11.29
N LYS A 39 2.23 -14.85 -11.02
CA LYS A 39 1.46 -15.20 -9.81
C LYS A 39 2.36 -15.31 -8.57
N ILE A 40 3.15 -14.30 -8.30
CA ILE A 40 4.01 -14.21 -7.13
C ILE A 40 3.35 -13.27 -6.14
N ASP A 41 3.30 -13.67 -4.87
CA ASP A 41 2.79 -12.82 -3.80
C ASP A 41 3.63 -11.53 -3.71
N MET A 42 2.94 -10.42 -3.47
CA MET A 42 3.56 -9.10 -3.44
C MET A 42 4.68 -9.00 -2.39
N ARG A 43 4.58 -9.73 -1.27
CA ARG A 43 5.61 -9.79 -0.22
C ARG A 43 7.01 -10.08 -0.74
N TYR A 44 7.11 -10.89 -1.79
CA TYR A 44 8.40 -11.29 -2.38
C TYR A 44 8.95 -10.30 -3.41
N ILE A 45 8.17 -9.30 -3.79
CA ILE A 45 8.55 -8.34 -4.82
C ILE A 45 8.58 -6.89 -4.35
N ILE A 46 8.03 -6.56 -3.19
CA ILE A 46 7.97 -5.21 -2.62
C ILE A 46 9.32 -4.49 -2.70
N ASN A 47 10.40 -5.17 -2.34
CA ASN A 47 11.74 -4.58 -2.28
C ASN A 47 12.30 -4.14 -3.64
N ARG A 48 11.65 -4.52 -4.74
CA ARG A 48 12.05 -4.11 -6.11
C ARG A 48 11.54 -2.72 -6.48
N TYR A 49 10.69 -2.12 -5.65
CA TYR A 49 10.03 -0.86 -5.94
C TYR A 49 10.35 0.17 -4.87
N ASN A 50 10.47 1.43 -5.28
CA ASN A 50 10.77 2.54 -4.38
C ASN A 50 9.50 3.09 -3.72
N ILE A 51 8.40 3.16 -4.46
CA ILE A 51 7.13 3.71 -4.01
C ILE A 51 6.04 2.66 -4.26
N LEU A 52 5.18 2.48 -3.28
CA LEU A 52 4.08 1.53 -3.32
C LEU A 52 2.75 2.29 -3.34
N VAL A 53 1.85 1.90 -4.26
CA VAL A 53 0.52 2.50 -4.37
C VAL A 53 -0.52 1.42 -4.14
N THR A 54 -1.50 1.69 -3.28
CA THR A 54 -2.61 0.77 -3.01
C THR A 54 -3.91 1.54 -2.75
N SER A 55 -5.04 0.92 -3.07
CA SER A 55 -6.38 1.48 -2.83
C SER A 55 -7.22 0.66 -1.84
N CYS A 56 -6.67 -0.42 -1.29
CA CYS A 56 -7.42 -1.30 -0.40
C CYS A 56 -6.76 -1.42 0.96
N ALA A 57 -7.52 -1.14 2.02
CA ALA A 57 -7.11 -1.33 3.41
C ALA A 57 -7.33 -2.79 3.85
N THR A 58 -6.78 -3.74 3.09
CA THR A 58 -6.84 -5.18 3.38
C THR A 58 -5.47 -5.68 3.88
N SER A 59 -5.29 -6.99 3.94
CA SER A 59 -3.99 -7.62 4.26
C SER A 59 -2.82 -7.06 3.45
N THR A 60 -3.09 -6.59 2.23
CA THR A 60 -2.11 -5.92 1.38
C THR A 60 -1.51 -4.69 2.05
N LEU A 61 -2.33 -3.80 2.61
CA LEU A 61 -1.85 -2.59 3.28
C LEU A 61 -0.96 -2.92 4.48
N GLY A 62 -1.31 -3.98 5.24
CA GLY A 62 -0.48 -4.46 6.34
C GLY A 62 0.92 -4.88 5.89
N TRP A 63 1.03 -5.63 4.80
CA TRP A 63 2.32 -6.02 4.23
C TRP A 63 3.12 -4.82 3.70
N LEU A 64 2.45 -3.85 3.07
CA LEU A 64 3.09 -2.61 2.63
C LEU A 64 3.62 -1.81 3.82
N ALA A 65 2.80 -1.65 4.87
CA ALA A 65 3.18 -0.90 6.08
C ALA A 65 4.46 -1.44 6.74
N MET A 66 4.67 -2.76 6.66
CA MET A 66 5.84 -3.44 7.21
C MET A 66 7.09 -3.35 6.31
N SER A 67 6.99 -2.81 5.10
CA SER A 67 8.09 -2.79 4.12
C SER A 67 9.06 -1.62 4.27
N GLU A 68 8.74 -0.65 5.13
CA GLU A 68 9.46 0.63 5.28
C GLU A 68 9.51 1.51 4.01
N LYS A 69 8.86 1.08 2.92
CA LYS A 69 8.80 1.84 1.67
C LYS A 69 7.74 2.93 1.72
N PRO A 70 7.92 4.06 1.00
CA PRO A 70 6.88 5.05 0.80
C PRO A 70 5.59 4.44 0.28
N ILE A 71 4.48 4.69 0.99
CA ILE A 71 3.16 4.20 0.63
C ILE A 71 2.27 5.38 0.28
N VAL A 72 1.69 5.29 -0.90
CA VAL A 72 0.58 6.12 -1.36
C VAL A 72 -0.70 5.31 -1.24
N PHE A 73 -1.58 5.73 -0.34
CA PHE A 73 -2.87 5.09 -0.14
C PHE A 73 -3.97 5.93 -0.79
N ILE A 74 -4.70 5.33 -1.71
CA ILE A 74 -5.86 5.93 -2.37
C ILE A 74 -7.10 5.54 -1.58
N ASN A 75 -7.67 6.48 -0.81
CA ASN A 75 -8.86 6.24 -0.02
C ASN A 75 -10.11 6.47 -0.88
N ASP A 76 -10.90 5.42 -1.08
CA ASP A 76 -12.22 5.48 -1.72
C ASP A 76 -13.30 5.22 -0.67
N LYS A 77 -13.97 6.29 -0.24
CA LYS A 77 -15.02 6.23 0.80
C LYS A 77 -16.25 5.46 0.33
N ASN A 78 -16.46 5.33 -0.97
CA ASN A 78 -17.66 4.67 -1.51
C ASN A 78 -17.50 3.14 -1.59
N ASN A 79 -16.26 2.66 -1.83
CA ASN A 79 -16.02 1.23 -2.02
C ASN A 79 -15.40 0.57 -0.78
N ASN A 80 -14.46 1.24 -0.11
CA ASN A 80 -13.72 0.69 1.03
C ASN A 80 -13.52 1.76 2.11
N PRO A 81 -14.59 2.16 2.81
CA PRO A 81 -14.50 3.23 3.80
C PRO A 81 -13.63 2.81 5.00
N LEU A 82 -12.72 3.69 5.38
CA LEU A 82 -12.06 3.61 6.68
C LEU A 82 -12.96 4.19 7.76
N THR A 83 -12.82 3.72 9.00
CA THR A 83 -13.36 4.46 10.15
C THR A 83 -12.65 5.81 10.28
N ASN A 84 -13.29 6.79 10.92
CA ASN A 84 -12.67 8.11 11.07
C ASN A 84 -11.32 8.03 11.80
N SER A 85 -11.23 7.23 12.86
CA SER A 85 -9.97 7.08 13.62
C SER A 85 -8.87 6.43 12.78
N ALA A 86 -9.20 5.41 11.97
CA ALA A 86 -8.23 4.79 11.07
C ALA A 86 -7.78 5.76 9.97
N TYR A 87 -8.71 6.53 9.40
CA TYR A 87 -8.38 7.53 8.40
C TYR A 87 -7.44 8.61 8.96
N ASP A 88 -7.73 9.14 10.14
CA ASP A 88 -6.92 10.18 10.79
C ASP A 88 -5.50 9.68 11.09
N SER A 89 -5.38 8.47 11.62
CA SER A 89 -4.08 7.87 11.95
C SER A 89 -3.27 7.55 10.68
N ILE A 90 -3.90 6.90 9.69
CA ILE A 90 -3.26 6.53 8.41
C ILE A 90 -2.84 7.78 7.63
N SER A 91 -3.64 8.85 7.61
CA SER A 91 -3.31 10.09 6.91
C SER A 91 -2.10 10.81 7.49
N LYS A 92 -1.87 10.67 8.79
CA LYS A 92 -0.67 11.19 9.44
C LYS A 92 0.56 10.35 9.13
N GLY A 93 0.42 9.03 9.10
CA GLY A 93 1.54 8.08 8.93
C GLY A 93 1.92 7.77 7.48
N MET A 94 0.99 7.92 6.52
CA MET A 94 1.18 7.61 5.10
C MET A 94 0.85 8.81 4.22
N PHE A 95 1.06 8.69 2.90
CA PHE A 95 0.56 9.64 1.91
C PHE A 95 -0.83 9.20 1.47
N VAL A 96 -1.87 9.91 1.87
CA VAL A 96 -3.26 9.56 1.58
C VAL A 96 -3.87 10.54 0.60
N PHE A 97 -4.52 10.01 -0.44
CA PHE A 97 -5.27 10.77 -1.43
C PHE A 97 -6.70 10.24 -1.48
N SER A 98 -7.69 11.12 -1.33
CA SER A 98 -9.09 10.73 -1.42
C SER A 98 -9.55 10.70 -2.87
N ALA A 99 -10.03 9.55 -3.34
CA ALA A 99 -10.61 9.41 -4.68
C ALA A 99 -11.88 10.25 -4.88
N ASN A 100 -12.49 10.69 -3.78
CA ASN A 100 -13.70 11.54 -3.79
C ASN A 100 -13.40 13.04 -3.83
N ASP A 101 -12.10 13.43 -3.80
CA ASP A 101 -11.67 14.81 -3.92
C ASP A 101 -11.76 15.26 -5.40
N GLU A 102 -12.32 16.43 -5.67
CA GLU A 102 -12.41 17.00 -7.02
C GLU A 102 -11.05 17.12 -7.69
N ASN A 103 -10.00 17.44 -6.93
CA ASN A 103 -8.64 17.58 -7.41
C ASN A 103 -7.79 16.31 -7.26
N PHE A 104 -8.40 15.14 -7.00
CA PHE A 104 -7.70 13.89 -6.74
C PHE A 104 -6.63 13.58 -7.79
N HIS A 105 -7.01 13.56 -9.07
CA HIS A 105 -6.08 13.22 -10.15
C HIS A 105 -4.92 14.21 -10.28
N LEU A 106 -5.19 15.48 -10.08
CA LEU A 106 -4.16 16.53 -10.13
C LEU A 106 -3.19 16.38 -8.96
N ASN A 107 -3.71 16.29 -7.75
CA ASN A 107 -2.91 16.17 -6.53
C ASN A 107 -2.04 14.91 -6.53
N LEU A 108 -2.61 13.78 -6.91
CA LEU A 108 -1.88 12.51 -7.03
C LEU A 108 -0.79 12.59 -8.11
N ARG A 109 -1.09 13.18 -9.27
CA ARG A 109 -0.12 13.38 -10.35
C ARG A 109 1.03 14.28 -9.91
N VAL A 110 0.73 15.43 -9.30
CA VAL A 110 1.75 16.38 -8.80
C VAL A 110 2.65 15.68 -7.78
N PHE A 111 2.07 14.93 -6.86
CA PHE A 111 2.85 14.20 -5.86
C PHE A 111 3.75 13.13 -6.50
N LEU A 112 3.20 12.27 -7.34
CA LEU A 112 3.94 11.19 -8.01
C LEU A 112 4.89 11.69 -9.12
N SER A 113 4.88 12.98 -9.47
CA SER A 113 5.85 13.57 -10.39
C SER A 113 7.11 14.07 -9.69
N LYS A 114 7.12 14.07 -8.35
CA LYS A 114 8.33 14.41 -7.57
C LYS A 114 9.44 13.37 -7.80
N PRO A 115 10.73 13.76 -7.71
CA PRO A 115 11.83 12.82 -7.64
C PRO A 115 11.61 11.78 -6.52
N VAL A 116 12.05 10.55 -6.74
CA VAL A 116 11.90 9.44 -5.75
C VAL A 116 12.54 9.81 -4.43
N GLU A 117 13.71 10.42 -4.46
CA GLU A 117 14.49 10.85 -3.30
C GLU A 117 13.70 11.84 -2.44
N VAL A 118 12.97 12.76 -3.07
CA VAL A 118 12.12 13.73 -2.35
C VAL A 118 10.96 13.02 -1.65
N ILE A 119 10.34 12.04 -2.30
CA ILE A 119 9.26 11.26 -1.68
C ILE A 119 9.79 10.42 -0.52
N GLU A 120 10.99 9.84 -0.66
CA GLU A 120 11.66 9.08 0.40
C GLU A 120 12.02 9.96 1.61
N GLU A 121 12.48 11.21 1.39
CA GLU A 121 12.73 12.15 2.49
C GLU A 121 11.43 12.51 3.24
N LEU A 122 10.38 12.89 2.51
CA LEU A 122 9.06 13.14 3.11
C LEU A 122 8.51 11.91 3.88
N TRP A 123 8.85 10.70 3.42
CA TRP A 123 8.49 9.47 4.11
C TRP A 123 9.26 9.27 5.41
N LYS A 124 10.54 9.62 5.44
CA LYS A 124 11.38 9.57 6.65
C LYS A 124 10.88 10.52 7.74
N GLU A 125 10.45 11.72 7.36
CA GLU A 125 9.88 12.71 8.29
C GLU A 125 8.66 12.16 9.06
N LYS A 126 7.85 11.33 8.40
CA LYS A 126 6.67 10.70 9.02
C LYS A 126 6.98 9.48 9.91
N LYS A 127 8.24 9.08 10.08
CA LYS A 127 8.62 7.79 10.69
C LYS A 127 8.05 7.59 12.09
N LEU A 128 8.11 8.57 12.97
CA LEU A 128 7.61 8.45 14.35
C LEU A 128 6.11 8.22 14.39
N ILE A 129 5.35 9.07 13.72
CA ILE A 129 3.88 8.98 13.63
C ILE A 129 3.45 7.68 12.96
N ARG A 130 4.17 7.29 11.91
CA ARG A 130 3.92 6.01 11.22
C ARG A 130 4.14 4.80 12.12
N ASN A 131 5.16 4.81 12.96
CA ASN A 131 5.39 3.73 13.90
C ASN A 131 4.25 3.59 14.93
N GLU A 132 3.69 4.70 15.39
CA GLU A 132 2.51 4.71 16.26
C GLU A 132 1.30 4.13 15.55
N MET A 133 1.01 4.60 14.33
CA MET A 133 -0.06 4.08 13.48
C MET A 133 0.10 2.56 13.22
N ILE A 134 1.32 2.09 12.94
CA ILE A 134 1.58 0.65 12.72
C ILE A 134 1.30 -0.15 13.99
N ARG A 135 1.66 0.35 15.16
CA ARG A 135 1.38 -0.33 16.44
C ARG A 135 -0.12 -0.39 16.73
N GLU A 136 -0.86 0.65 16.38
CA GLU A 136 -2.29 0.74 16.63
C GLU A 136 -3.10 -0.19 15.71
N PHE A 137 -2.81 -0.18 14.40
CA PHE A 137 -3.68 -0.82 13.40
C PHE A 137 -3.14 -2.12 12.78
N PHE A 138 -1.84 -2.38 12.87
CA PHE A 138 -1.24 -3.51 12.16
C PHE A 138 -0.51 -4.49 13.08
N THR A 139 0.36 -4.04 13.96
CA THR A 139 1.10 -4.91 14.86
C THR A 139 1.72 -4.16 16.04
N ALA A 140 1.57 -4.71 17.22
CA ALA A 140 2.26 -4.23 18.41
C ALA A 140 3.75 -4.60 18.43
N TYR A 141 4.23 -5.40 17.48
CA TYR A 141 5.57 -5.97 17.48
C TYR A 141 6.31 -5.73 16.18
N SER A 142 7.52 -5.22 16.27
CA SER A 142 8.45 -5.06 15.13
C SER A 142 9.18 -6.37 14.79
N GLY A 143 8.44 -7.46 14.62
CA GLY A 143 8.98 -8.80 14.34
C GLY A 143 8.95 -9.75 15.55
N GLY A 144 9.28 -11.02 15.31
CA GLY A 144 9.34 -12.05 16.35
C GLY A 144 7.97 -12.48 16.91
N ALA A 145 6.85 -12.15 16.27
CA ALA A 145 5.50 -12.51 16.72
C ALA A 145 5.35 -14.03 16.91
N GLY A 146 5.82 -14.85 15.97
CA GLY A 146 5.79 -16.31 16.10
C GLY A 146 6.58 -16.82 17.31
N LYS A 147 7.74 -16.24 17.60
CA LYS A 147 8.53 -16.60 18.79
C LYS A 147 7.83 -16.23 20.09
N LYS A 148 7.10 -15.10 20.12
CA LYS A 148 6.30 -14.71 21.27
C LYS A 148 5.08 -15.61 21.44
N ALA A 149 4.37 -15.90 20.36
CA ALA A 149 3.24 -16.82 20.37
C ALA A 149 3.65 -18.21 20.89
N SER A 150 4.77 -18.76 20.39
CA SER A 150 5.27 -20.06 20.88
C SER A 150 5.60 -20.04 22.37
N LYS A 151 6.19 -18.96 22.90
CA LYS A 151 6.46 -18.84 24.34
C LYS A 151 5.18 -18.79 25.17
N ILE A 152 4.14 -18.12 24.71
CA ILE A 152 2.85 -18.08 25.39
C ILE A 152 2.23 -19.47 25.41
N ILE A 153 2.20 -20.15 24.25
CA ILE A 153 1.66 -21.52 24.15
C ILE A 153 2.39 -22.47 25.08
N LEU A 154 3.72 -22.45 25.06
CA LEU A 154 4.53 -23.30 25.94
C LEU A 154 4.31 -23.01 27.44
N LYS A 155 4.04 -21.77 27.81
CA LYS A 155 3.83 -21.37 29.20
C LYS A 155 2.43 -21.73 29.73
N GLU A 156 1.42 -21.62 28.86
CA GLU A 156 0.01 -21.71 29.26
C GLU A 156 -0.59 -23.11 29.02
N TYR A 157 -0.02 -23.88 28.09
CA TYR A 157 -0.62 -25.16 27.63
C TYR A 157 0.31 -26.37 27.70
N LEU A 158 1.56 -26.19 28.10
CA LEU A 158 2.52 -27.27 28.34
C LEU A 158 3.22 -27.10 29.69
#